data_12e24d8117a3e7eeabf1715fa18c8510
#
_entry.id   12e24d8117a3e7eeabf1715fa18c8510
#
_cell.length_a   1.000
_cell.length_b   1.000
_cell.length_c   1.000
_cell.angle_alpha   90.00
_cell.angle_beta   90.00
_cell.angle_gamma   90.00
#
_symmetry.space_group_name_H-M   'P 1'
#
loop_
_entity.id
_entity.type
_entity.pdbx_description
1 polymer ?
#
loop_
_entity_poly.entity_id
_entity_poly.type
_entity_poly.pdbx_seq_one_letter_code
_entity_poly.pdbx_strand_id
1 'polypeptide(L)' 'MKEFLEKFFELCREYQEEIPPKKMAEILRDYADRLDG' A
#
# COMPACT_ATOMS: atom_id res chain seq x y z
N MET A 1 4.31 -11.68 10.32
CA MET A 1 4.83 -10.60 9.47
C MET A 1 4.90 -11.00 7.99
N LYS A 2 5.48 -12.17 7.72
CA LYS A 2 5.60 -12.64 6.35
C LYS A 2 4.24 -12.76 5.65
N GLU A 3 3.27 -13.33 6.34
CA GLU A 3 1.94 -13.50 5.78
C GLU A 3 1.27 -12.16 5.49
N PHE A 4 1.47 -11.20 6.38
CA PHE A 4 0.91 -9.88 6.21
C PHE A 4 1.49 -9.20 4.96
N LEU A 5 2.80 -9.30 4.79
CA LEU A 5 3.46 -8.68 3.65
C LEU A 5 3.03 -9.31 2.33
N GLU A 6 2.85 -10.62 2.33
CA GLU A 6 2.41 -11.31 1.12
C GLU A 6 1.03 -10.84 0.69
N LYS A 7 0.11 -10.73 1.63
CA LYS A 7 -1.24 -10.27 1.35
C LYS A 7 -1.25 -8.80 0.95
N PHE A 8 -0.41 -8.02 1.59
CA PHE A 8 -0.32 -6.60 1.30
C PHE A 8 0.17 -6.34 -0.12
N PHE A 9 1.22 -7.04 -0.52
CA PHE A 9 1.77 -6.87 -1.85
C PHE A 9 0.80 -7.39 -2.91
N GLU A 10 0.10 -8.46 -2.60
CA GLU A 10 -0.89 -9.00 -3.52
C GLU A 10 -2.02 -8.01 -3.74
N LEU A 11 -2.47 -7.37 -2.68
CA LEU A 11 -3.53 -6.37 -2.76
C LEU A 11 -3.08 -5.18 -3.60
N CYS A 12 -1.87 -4.71 -3.37
CA CYS A 12 -1.34 -3.60 -4.14
C CYS A 12 -1.27 -3.94 -5.62
N ARG A 13 -0.90 -5.17 -5.93
CA ARG A 13 -0.80 -5.61 -7.32
C ARG A 13 -2.16 -5.65 -7.99
N GLU A 14 -3.19 -6.07 -7.25
CA GLU A 14 -4.54 -6.13 -7.80
C GLU A 14 -5.07 -4.76 -8.18
N TYR A 15 -4.70 -3.75 -7.43
CA TYR A 15 -5.21 -2.40 -7.66
C TYR A 15 -4.31 -1.51 -8.48
N GLN A 16 -3.19 -2.05 -8.98
CA GLN A 16 -2.25 -1.19 -9.70
C GLN A 16 -2.82 -0.63 -11.00
N GLU A 17 -3.87 -1.24 -11.55
CA GLU A 17 -4.50 -0.71 -12.73
C GLU A 17 -5.41 0.48 -12.41
N GLU A 18 -6.07 0.41 -11.27
CA GLU A 18 -6.96 1.50 -10.84
C GLU A 18 -6.19 2.59 -10.13
N ILE A 19 -5.18 2.20 -9.37
CA ILE A 19 -4.37 3.14 -8.59
C ILE A 19 -2.93 3.06 -9.09
N PRO A 20 -2.46 4.08 -9.80
CA PRO A 20 -1.07 4.08 -10.29
C PRO A 20 -0.08 3.96 -9.15
N PRO A 21 1.10 3.37 -9.39
CA PRO A 21 2.10 3.19 -8.33
C PRO A 21 2.43 4.48 -7.60
N LYS A 22 2.48 5.59 -8.32
CA LYS A 22 2.77 6.88 -7.72
C LYS A 22 1.69 7.29 -6.73
N LYS A 23 0.45 7.08 -7.11
CA LYS A 23 -0.68 7.40 -6.23
C LYS A 23 -0.72 6.46 -5.04
N MET A 24 -0.42 5.20 -5.28
CA MET A 24 -0.38 4.21 -4.22
C MET A 24 0.67 4.59 -3.17
N ALA A 25 1.82 5.05 -3.63
CA ALA A 25 2.90 5.45 -2.73
C ALA A 25 2.47 6.62 -1.85
N GLU A 26 1.73 7.56 -2.42
CA GLU A 26 1.23 8.70 -1.66
C GLU A 26 0.25 8.26 -0.58
N ILE A 27 -0.64 7.35 -0.94
CA ILE A 27 -1.62 6.84 0.00
C ILE A 27 -0.96 6.12 1.16
N LEU A 28 0.02 5.28 0.85
CA LEU A 28 0.72 4.51 1.86
C LEU A 28 1.53 5.41 2.79
N ARG A 29 2.12 6.45 2.22
CA ARG A 29 2.89 7.40 3.02
C ARG A 29 1.98 8.17 3.98
N ASP A 30 0.82 8.57 3.47
CA ASP A 30 -0.16 9.29 4.27
C ASP A 30 -0.65 8.42 5.43
N TYR A 31 -0.91 7.16 5.13
CA TYR A 31 -1.37 6.23 6.16
C TYR A 31 -0.27 5.96 7.20
N ALA A 32 0.96 5.85 6.75
CA ALA A 32 2.08 5.64 7.65
C ALA A 32 2.23 6.81 8.61
N ASP A 33 2.02 8.03 8.11
CA ASP A 33 2.09 9.21 8.94
C ASP A 33 1.02 9.19 10.03
N ARG A 34 -0.16 8.73 9.68
CA ARG A 34 -1.25 8.63 10.64
C ARG A 34 -0.96 7.61 11.73
N LEU A 35 -0.36 6.51 11.35
CA LEU A 35 -0.02 5.49 12.32
C LEU A 35 1.08 5.96 13.26
N ASP A 36 2.01 6.70 12.73
CA ASP A 36 3.18 7.17 13.48
C ASP A 36 2.86 8.39 14.33
N GLY A 37 1.93 9.17 13.88
CA GLY A 37 1.60 10.40 14.54
C GLY A 37 0.44 10.35 15.47
#